data_4a99213afc8055f74fe3f31bacb6855c
#
_entry.id   4a99213afc8055f74fe3f31bacb6855c
#
_cell.length_a   1.000
_cell.length_b   1.000
_cell.length_c   1.000
_cell.angle_alpha   90.00
_cell.angle_beta   90.00
_cell.angle_gamma   90.00
#
_symmetry.space_group_name_H-M   'P 1'
#
loop_
_entity.id
_entity.type
_entity.pdbx_description
1 polymer ?
#
loop_
_entity_poly.entity_id
_entity_poly.type
_entity_poly.pdbx_seq_one_letter_code
_entity_poly.pdbx_strand_id
1 'polypeptide(L)'
;MNSHPEWFKEALSIPKEQRSINVDDGNVHYQHWGDATKPGMVLVHGSGSHSHWWDFIAPLLLEDFQVSAIDMSGMGDSDHREDYSAQLYAKEILSVAEDSGFFEISDPIICGHSMGGFMSAFAGTISDKELGGIIMIDSPIRPPTYDYSTHVRSGPIRRIKTYPTRDAILERFRLTPEQECENEFLVKYIAEWSIREVENGCLLYTSPSPRDRIA
;
A
#
# COMPACT_ATOMS: atom_id res chain seq x y z
N MET A 1 27.59 0.79 -14.46
CA MET A 1 26.85 0.96 -13.18
C MET A 1 25.89 2.10 -13.39
N ASN A 2 24.60 1.83 -13.60
CA ASN A 2 23.61 2.90 -13.67
C ASN A 2 23.46 3.48 -12.25
N SER A 3 24.05 4.65 -12.02
CA SER A 3 23.87 5.34 -10.76
C SER A 3 22.42 5.83 -10.71
N HIS A 4 21.67 5.44 -9.67
CA HIS A 4 20.34 6.00 -9.42
C HIS A 4 20.40 7.53 -9.35
N PRO A 5 19.35 8.24 -9.76
CA PRO A 5 19.26 9.69 -9.60
C PRO A 5 19.50 10.11 -8.14
N GLU A 6 20.10 11.29 -7.94
CA GLU A 6 20.44 11.76 -6.59
C GLU A 6 19.20 11.89 -5.72
N TRP A 7 18.14 12.50 -6.23
CA TRP A 7 16.88 12.65 -5.49
C TRP A 7 16.34 11.32 -4.92
N PHE A 8 16.50 10.22 -5.68
CA PHE A 8 16.03 8.90 -5.26
C PHE A 8 16.88 8.34 -4.12
N LYS A 9 18.20 8.52 -4.19
CA LYS A 9 19.11 8.10 -3.11
C LYS A 9 18.88 8.94 -1.85
N GLU A 10 18.69 10.24 -2.00
CA GLU A 10 18.36 11.15 -0.92
C GLU A 10 17.05 10.72 -0.25
N ALA A 11 15.99 10.50 -1.02
CA ALA A 11 14.72 10.03 -0.49
C ALA A 11 14.86 8.72 0.30
N LEU A 12 15.56 7.72 -0.25
CA LEU A 12 15.77 6.44 0.44
C LEU A 12 16.69 6.55 1.66
N SER A 13 17.49 7.61 1.78
CA SER A 13 18.37 7.84 2.93
C SER A 13 17.64 8.45 4.14
N ILE A 14 16.43 8.98 3.95
CA ILE A 14 15.64 9.56 5.04
C ILE A 14 15.22 8.44 6.01
N PRO A 15 15.54 8.59 7.31
CA PRO A 15 15.17 7.61 8.31
C PRO A 15 13.67 7.41 8.40
N LYS A 16 13.27 6.14 8.58
CA LYS A 16 11.88 5.74 8.81
C LYS A 16 11.81 4.70 9.92
N GLU A 17 10.69 4.68 10.59
CA GLU A 17 10.38 3.64 11.57
C GLU A 17 9.50 2.57 10.94
N GLN A 18 9.75 1.31 11.33
CA GLN A 18 8.87 0.20 11.04
C GLN A 18 7.99 -0.01 12.26
N ARG A 19 6.69 0.09 12.09
CA ARG A 19 5.72 -0.02 13.18
C ARG A 19 4.68 -1.10 12.88
N SER A 20 4.02 -1.59 13.91
CA SER A 20 2.90 -2.52 13.78
C SER A 20 1.86 -2.23 14.83
N ILE A 21 0.59 -2.34 14.45
CA ILE A 21 -0.55 -2.22 15.34
C ILE A 21 -1.47 -3.43 15.19
N ASN A 22 -2.04 -3.91 16.28
CA ASN A 22 -3.05 -4.96 16.22
C ASN A 22 -4.42 -4.34 15.90
N VAL A 23 -5.04 -4.80 14.83
CA VAL A 23 -6.39 -4.42 14.44
C VAL A 23 -7.22 -5.69 14.34
N ASP A 24 -8.25 -5.80 15.18
CA ASP A 24 -8.95 -7.06 15.43
C ASP A 24 -7.92 -8.16 15.80
N ASP A 25 -7.89 -9.29 15.14
CA ASP A 25 -7.01 -10.41 15.49
C ASP A 25 -5.75 -10.51 14.60
N GLY A 26 -5.28 -9.39 13.99
CA GLY A 26 -4.10 -9.42 13.15
C GLY A 26 -3.26 -8.16 13.20
N ASN A 27 -1.96 -8.32 12.99
CA ASN A 27 -1.02 -7.23 12.98
C ASN A 27 -1.03 -6.53 11.61
N VAL A 28 -1.15 -5.23 11.65
CA VAL A 28 -1.04 -4.34 10.51
C VAL A 28 0.29 -3.61 10.61
N HIS A 29 1.14 -3.86 9.64
CA HIS A 29 2.44 -3.21 9.51
C HIS A 29 2.29 -1.86 8.80
N TYR A 30 3.10 -0.89 9.21
CA TYR A 30 3.23 0.37 8.49
C TYR A 30 4.60 1.01 8.71
N GLN A 31 5.01 1.83 7.78
CA GLN A 31 6.21 2.64 7.87
C GLN A 31 5.84 4.06 8.28
N HIS A 32 6.68 4.72 9.07
CA HIS A 32 6.44 6.08 9.53
C HIS A 32 7.66 6.96 9.34
N TRP A 33 7.44 8.21 8.89
CA TRP A 33 8.44 9.25 8.68
C TRP A 33 7.98 10.58 9.23
N GLY A 34 8.93 11.41 9.59
CA GLY A 34 8.77 12.84 9.80
C GLY A 34 8.71 13.27 11.25
N ASP A 35 8.32 14.53 11.41
CA ASP A 35 8.26 15.24 12.69
C ASP A 35 6.84 15.15 13.27
N ALA A 36 6.73 14.60 14.46
CA ALA A 36 5.46 14.40 15.16
C ALA A 36 4.66 15.69 15.45
N THR A 37 5.24 16.86 15.21
CA THR A 37 4.54 18.15 15.37
C THR A 37 3.80 18.61 14.11
N LYS A 38 3.97 17.90 12.99
CA LYS A 38 3.37 18.24 11.70
C LYS A 38 2.02 17.54 11.50
N PRO A 39 1.13 18.07 10.64
CA PRO A 39 -0.08 17.38 10.20
C PRO A 39 0.22 15.98 9.66
N GLY A 40 -0.69 15.04 9.91
CA GLY A 40 -0.52 13.65 9.51
C GLY A 40 -1.07 13.33 8.12
N MET A 41 -0.35 12.44 7.39
CA MET A 41 -0.84 11.86 6.15
C MET A 41 -0.66 10.34 6.14
N VAL A 42 -1.74 9.60 5.85
CA VAL A 42 -1.68 8.15 5.62
C VAL A 42 -1.63 7.86 4.13
N LEU A 43 -0.62 7.13 3.68
CA LEU A 43 -0.49 6.66 2.31
C LEU A 43 -0.94 5.20 2.21
N VAL A 44 -1.89 4.94 1.32
CA VAL A 44 -2.54 3.63 1.14
C VAL A 44 -2.26 3.09 -0.24
N HIS A 45 -1.62 1.93 -0.33
CA HIS A 45 -1.24 1.32 -1.59
C HIS A 45 -2.41 0.66 -2.33
N GLY A 46 -2.23 0.36 -3.62
CA GLY A 46 -3.19 -0.37 -4.44
C GLY A 46 -3.20 -1.88 -4.18
N SER A 47 -4.13 -2.58 -4.85
CA SER A 47 -4.22 -4.05 -4.76
C SER A 47 -2.92 -4.71 -5.23
N GLY A 48 -2.44 -5.67 -4.44
CA GLY A 48 -1.22 -6.40 -4.74
C GLY A 48 0.07 -5.57 -4.67
N SER A 49 0.02 -4.45 -3.95
CA SER A 49 1.16 -3.59 -3.66
C SER A 49 1.53 -3.67 -2.17
N HIS A 50 2.41 -2.81 -1.71
CA HIS A 50 2.88 -2.72 -0.34
C HIS A 50 3.39 -1.31 -0.01
N SER A 51 3.66 -1.03 1.26
CA SER A 51 4.10 0.27 1.76
C SER A 51 5.39 0.80 1.10
N HIS A 52 6.29 -0.09 0.68
CA HIS A 52 7.54 0.30 0.00
C HIS A 52 7.37 1.00 -1.36
N TRP A 53 6.16 1.03 -1.92
CA TRP A 53 5.85 1.89 -3.08
C TRP A 53 5.95 3.37 -2.74
N TRP A 54 5.87 3.71 -1.45
CA TRP A 54 5.90 5.07 -0.95
C TRP A 54 7.29 5.51 -0.46
N ASP A 55 8.28 4.62 -0.41
CA ASP A 55 9.61 4.89 0.15
C ASP A 55 10.35 6.07 -0.48
N PHE A 56 10.11 6.31 -1.76
CA PHE A 56 10.72 7.41 -2.50
C PHE A 56 9.74 8.59 -2.73
N ILE A 57 8.51 8.49 -2.23
CA ILE A 57 7.48 9.53 -2.32
C ILE A 57 7.26 10.17 -0.95
N ALA A 58 7.10 9.38 0.11
CA ALA A 58 6.85 9.88 1.46
C ALA A 58 7.88 10.94 1.90
N PRO A 59 9.20 10.77 1.66
CA PRO A 59 10.18 11.77 2.01
C PRO A 59 9.99 13.14 1.37
N LEU A 60 9.37 13.21 0.19
CA LEU A 60 9.09 14.46 -0.50
C LEU A 60 7.96 15.28 0.14
N LEU A 61 7.21 14.68 1.05
CA LEU A 61 6.08 15.30 1.75
C LEU A 61 6.47 15.81 3.14
N LEU A 62 7.68 15.52 3.61
CA LEU A 62 8.10 15.76 5.00
C LEU A 62 8.35 17.24 5.33
N GLU A 63 8.38 18.13 4.33
CA GLU A 63 8.39 19.55 4.58
C GLU A 63 7.10 20.00 5.29
N ASP A 64 5.97 19.43 4.92
CA ASP A 64 4.64 19.84 5.38
C ASP A 64 3.95 18.82 6.29
N PHE A 65 4.30 17.54 6.20
CA PHE A 65 3.59 16.44 6.85
C PHE A 65 4.52 15.49 7.62
N GLN A 66 3.99 14.83 8.63
CA GLN A 66 4.45 13.52 9.04
C GLN A 66 3.63 12.46 8.26
N VAL A 67 4.26 11.35 7.88
CA VAL A 67 3.67 10.40 6.92
C VAL A 67 3.72 8.98 7.45
N SER A 68 2.61 8.25 7.32
CA SER A 68 2.57 6.80 7.55
C SER A 68 2.13 6.09 6.28
N ALA A 69 2.84 5.04 5.87
CA ALA A 69 2.47 4.20 4.74
C ALA A 69 2.10 2.80 5.23
N ILE A 70 0.84 2.44 5.09
CA ILE A 70 0.29 1.18 5.57
C ILE A 70 0.57 0.02 4.60
N ASP A 71 0.76 -1.17 5.13
CA ASP A 71 0.54 -2.43 4.45
C ASP A 71 -0.86 -2.95 4.84
N MET A 72 -1.82 -2.89 3.94
CA MET A 72 -3.15 -3.45 4.22
C MET A 72 -3.07 -4.97 4.43
N SER A 73 -3.88 -5.51 5.33
CA SER A 73 -3.90 -6.96 5.62
C SER A 73 -3.88 -7.83 4.36
N GLY A 74 -3.09 -8.91 4.41
CA GLY A 74 -2.86 -9.81 3.28
C GLY A 74 -1.84 -9.31 2.26
N MET A 75 -1.26 -8.12 2.47
CA MET A 75 -0.27 -7.49 1.59
C MET A 75 0.90 -6.95 2.42
N GLY A 76 2.06 -6.76 1.78
CA GLY A 76 3.28 -6.30 2.44
C GLY A 76 3.67 -7.15 3.64
N ASP A 77 3.99 -6.53 4.76
CA ASP A 77 4.41 -7.19 6.00
C ASP A 77 3.27 -7.35 7.02
N SER A 78 2.03 -7.04 6.63
CA SER A 78 0.84 -7.27 7.43
C SER A 78 0.36 -8.72 7.40
N ASP A 79 -0.32 -9.14 8.46
CA ASP A 79 -0.86 -10.48 8.58
C ASP A 79 -1.93 -10.78 7.52
N HIS A 80 -2.03 -12.07 7.18
CA HIS A 80 -3.16 -12.57 6.40
C HIS A 80 -4.38 -12.78 7.30
N ARG A 81 -5.57 -12.59 6.72
CA ARG A 81 -6.85 -12.82 7.36
C ARG A 81 -7.61 -13.96 6.70
N GLU A 82 -8.61 -14.49 7.38
CA GLU A 82 -9.53 -15.45 6.79
C GLU A 82 -10.46 -14.77 5.79
N ASP A 83 -10.95 -13.56 6.14
CA ASP A 83 -11.83 -12.76 5.32
C ASP A 83 -11.32 -11.32 5.19
N TYR A 84 -11.66 -10.67 4.08
CA TYR A 84 -11.31 -9.28 3.78
C TYR A 84 -12.56 -8.50 3.41
N SER A 85 -12.67 -7.29 3.95
CA SER A 85 -13.79 -6.40 3.68
C SER A 85 -13.34 -4.94 3.58
N ALA A 86 -14.15 -4.10 2.98
CA ALA A 86 -13.90 -2.66 2.96
C ALA A 86 -13.88 -2.08 4.38
N GLN A 87 -14.72 -2.60 5.27
CA GLN A 87 -14.75 -2.20 6.68
C GLN A 87 -13.44 -2.51 7.38
N LEU A 88 -12.87 -3.70 7.16
CA LEU A 88 -11.59 -4.09 7.76
C LEU A 88 -10.47 -3.16 7.30
N TYR A 89 -10.31 -2.96 5.99
CA TYR A 89 -9.27 -2.08 5.45
C TYR A 89 -9.44 -0.63 5.91
N ALA A 90 -10.66 -0.12 5.93
CA ALA A 90 -10.92 1.23 6.44
C ALA A 90 -10.56 1.37 7.92
N LYS A 91 -10.89 0.37 8.74
CA LYS A 91 -10.52 0.32 10.16
C LYS A 91 -8.99 0.30 10.33
N GLU A 92 -8.28 -0.49 9.53
CA GLU A 92 -6.82 -0.55 9.53
C GLU A 92 -6.21 0.82 9.22
N ILE A 93 -6.71 1.51 8.18
CA ILE A 93 -6.25 2.84 7.78
C ILE A 93 -6.45 3.87 8.91
N LEU A 94 -7.63 3.89 9.52
CA LEU A 94 -7.95 4.80 10.62
C LEU A 94 -7.13 4.48 11.88
N SER A 95 -6.92 3.19 12.17
CA SER A 95 -6.09 2.75 13.29
C SER A 95 -4.63 3.17 13.14
N VAL A 96 -4.07 3.12 11.92
CA VAL A 96 -2.72 3.63 11.64
C VAL A 96 -2.64 5.14 11.85
N ALA A 97 -3.66 5.90 11.42
CA ALA A 97 -3.70 7.34 11.66
C ALA A 97 -3.74 7.67 13.16
N GLU A 98 -4.47 6.87 13.93
CA GLU A 98 -4.59 7.04 15.39
C GLU A 98 -3.29 6.65 16.11
N ASP A 99 -2.72 5.49 15.81
CA ASP A 99 -1.47 5.01 16.41
C ASP A 99 -0.27 5.91 16.07
N SER A 100 -0.33 6.59 14.92
CA SER A 100 0.65 7.60 14.52
C SER A 100 0.48 8.94 15.26
N GLY A 101 -0.57 9.11 16.05
CA GLY A 101 -0.86 10.35 16.80
C GLY A 101 -1.37 11.49 15.92
N PHE A 102 -1.81 11.23 14.71
CA PHE A 102 -2.16 12.28 13.75
C PHE A 102 -3.34 13.13 14.21
N PHE A 103 -4.36 12.50 14.77
CA PHE A 103 -5.54 13.20 15.29
C PHE A 103 -5.27 14.11 16.50
N GLU A 104 -4.12 13.95 17.16
CA GLU A 104 -3.72 14.81 18.27
C GLU A 104 -3.16 16.17 17.77
N ILE A 105 -2.72 16.21 16.53
CA ILE A 105 -2.11 17.39 15.92
C ILE A 105 -3.13 18.13 15.05
N SER A 106 -3.81 17.43 14.16
CA SER A 106 -4.84 17.97 13.26
C SER A 106 -5.63 16.85 12.61
N ASP A 107 -6.66 17.20 11.86
CA ASP A 107 -7.39 16.24 11.04
C ASP A 107 -6.47 15.68 9.94
N PRO A 108 -6.17 14.37 9.94
CA PRO A 108 -5.22 13.80 8.99
C PRO A 108 -5.78 13.69 7.57
N ILE A 109 -4.88 13.72 6.59
CA ILE A 109 -5.20 13.44 5.19
C ILE A 109 -4.96 11.95 4.93
N ILE A 110 -5.87 11.30 4.19
CA ILE A 110 -5.66 9.94 3.71
C ILE A 110 -5.52 9.97 2.20
N CYS A 111 -4.38 9.47 1.70
CA CYS A 111 -4.05 9.45 0.27
C CYS A 111 -3.90 8.01 -0.20
N GLY A 112 -4.79 7.54 -1.06
CA GLY A 112 -4.82 6.17 -1.54
C GLY A 112 -4.74 6.03 -3.05
N HIS A 113 -3.97 5.02 -3.50
CA HIS A 113 -3.84 4.67 -4.90
C HIS A 113 -4.76 3.49 -5.25
N SER A 114 -5.46 3.57 -6.38
CA SER A 114 -6.28 2.48 -6.93
C SER A 114 -7.27 1.92 -5.88
N MET A 115 -7.17 0.64 -5.51
CA MET A 115 -7.96 0.02 -4.44
C MET A 115 -7.81 0.80 -3.12
N GLY A 116 -6.58 1.22 -2.78
CA GLY A 116 -6.32 2.02 -1.58
C GLY A 116 -7.10 3.34 -1.57
N GLY A 117 -7.32 3.97 -2.75
CA GLY A 117 -8.16 5.17 -2.85
C GLY A 117 -9.63 4.88 -2.52
N PHE A 118 -10.18 3.75 -2.97
CA PHE A 118 -11.53 3.34 -2.59
C PHE A 118 -11.65 3.05 -1.09
N MET A 119 -10.64 2.37 -0.52
CA MET A 119 -10.63 2.07 0.92
C MET A 119 -10.48 3.35 1.74
N SER A 120 -9.70 4.32 1.26
CA SER A 120 -9.56 5.65 1.87
C SER A 120 -10.89 6.42 1.84
N ALA A 121 -11.60 6.39 0.71
CA ALA A 121 -12.93 7.01 0.60
C ALA A 121 -13.93 6.33 1.54
N PHE A 122 -13.90 5.01 1.62
CA PHE A 122 -14.76 4.26 2.55
C PHE A 122 -14.40 4.56 4.01
N ALA A 123 -13.12 4.69 4.36
CA ALA A 123 -12.68 5.10 5.70
C ALA A 123 -13.30 6.46 6.09
N GLY A 124 -13.37 7.41 5.15
CA GLY A 124 -14.05 8.69 5.37
C GLY A 124 -15.55 8.57 5.64
N THR A 125 -16.22 7.49 5.21
CA THR A 125 -17.64 7.28 5.48
C THR A 125 -17.94 6.65 6.84
N ILE A 126 -16.97 5.96 7.43
CA ILE A 126 -17.12 5.25 8.71
C ILE A 126 -16.34 5.90 9.86
N SER A 127 -15.49 6.86 9.57
CA SER A 127 -14.73 7.58 10.59
C SER A 127 -15.68 8.34 11.53
N ASP A 128 -15.45 8.20 12.83
CA ASP A 128 -16.10 8.98 13.88
C ASP A 128 -15.35 10.29 14.19
N LYS A 129 -14.14 10.45 13.61
CA LYS A 129 -13.31 11.64 13.70
C LYS A 129 -13.27 12.38 12.35
N GLU A 130 -13.06 13.67 12.40
CA GLU A 130 -12.89 14.46 11.17
C GLU A 130 -11.59 14.10 10.47
N LEU A 131 -11.63 14.18 9.15
CA LEU A 131 -10.45 14.00 8.27
C LEU A 131 -10.20 15.30 7.52
N GLY A 132 -8.95 15.72 7.43
CA GLY A 132 -8.54 16.91 6.68
C GLY A 132 -8.80 16.78 5.16
N GLY A 133 -8.90 15.54 4.68
CA GLY A 133 -9.25 15.27 3.29
C GLY A 133 -8.91 13.86 2.85
N ILE A 134 -9.44 13.50 1.68
CA ILE A 134 -9.13 12.23 1.02
C ILE A 134 -8.64 12.52 -0.38
N ILE A 135 -7.46 11.99 -0.70
CA ILE A 135 -6.85 12.06 -2.03
C ILE A 135 -6.94 10.68 -2.66
N MET A 136 -7.57 10.59 -3.82
CA MET A 136 -7.68 9.34 -4.59
C MET A 136 -6.82 9.43 -5.85
N ILE A 137 -5.81 8.58 -5.95
CA ILE A 137 -4.91 8.51 -7.10
C ILE A 137 -5.30 7.31 -7.94
N ASP A 138 -5.63 7.55 -9.21
CA ASP A 138 -6.02 6.51 -10.19
C ASP A 138 -7.10 5.54 -9.67
N SER A 139 -8.11 6.10 -9.01
CA SER A 139 -9.25 5.37 -8.45
C SER A 139 -10.53 5.85 -9.13
N PRO A 140 -10.96 5.24 -10.24
CA PRO A 140 -12.06 5.74 -11.04
C PRO A 140 -13.38 5.63 -10.30
N ILE A 141 -13.99 6.78 -9.97
CA ILE A 141 -15.33 6.85 -9.41
C ILE A 141 -16.34 6.55 -10.52
N ARG A 142 -17.18 5.55 -10.31
CA ARG A 142 -18.23 5.18 -11.24
C ARG A 142 -19.56 5.82 -10.83
N PRO A 143 -20.40 6.25 -11.79
CA PRO A 143 -21.72 6.78 -11.45
C PRO A 143 -22.60 5.68 -10.83
N PRO A 144 -23.62 6.04 -10.01
CA PRO A 144 -24.52 5.06 -9.40
C PRO A 144 -25.26 4.14 -10.39
N THR A 145 -25.40 4.60 -11.63
CA THR A 145 -26.04 3.84 -12.74
C THR A 145 -25.07 2.89 -13.44
N TYR A 146 -23.83 2.82 -13.00
CA TYR A 146 -22.83 1.96 -13.64
C TYR A 146 -23.17 0.48 -13.42
N ASP A 147 -23.24 -0.27 -14.50
CA ASP A 147 -23.54 -1.71 -14.44
C ASP A 147 -22.27 -2.53 -14.14
N TYR A 148 -22.12 -2.87 -12.87
CA TYR A 148 -21.00 -3.73 -12.42
C TYR A 148 -21.09 -5.18 -12.92
N SER A 149 -22.27 -5.64 -13.40
CA SER A 149 -22.42 -7.01 -13.93
C SER A 149 -21.62 -7.21 -15.22
N THR A 150 -21.34 -6.12 -15.93
CA THR A 150 -20.52 -6.14 -17.15
C THR A 150 -19.02 -6.27 -16.83
N HIS A 151 -18.61 -6.04 -15.59
CA HIS A 151 -17.27 -6.31 -15.12
C HIS A 151 -17.10 -7.81 -14.84
N VAL A 152 -16.95 -8.55 -15.93
CA VAL A 152 -16.49 -9.94 -15.80
C VAL A 152 -15.11 -9.86 -15.13
N ARG A 153 -15.01 -10.40 -13.92
CA ARG A 153 -13.70 -10.72 -13.32
C ARG A 153 -13.05 -11.79 -14.21
N SER A 154 -12.61 -11.37 -15.38
CA SER A 154 -11.94 -12.21 -16.34
C SER A 154 -10.49 -12.37 -15.96
N GLY A 155 -10.21 -13.42 -15.24
CA GLY A 155 -8.88 -13.89 -15.00
C GLY A 155 -8.93 -15.11 -14.10
N PRO A 156 -8.25 -16.20 -14.45
CA PRO A 156 -8.12 -17.31 -13.52
C PRO A 156 -7.45 -16.75 -12.26
N ILE A 157 -7.92 -17.19 -11.10
CA ILE A 157 -7.23 -16.98 -9.82
C ILE A 157 -5.77 -17.37 -10.06
N ARG A 158 -4.87 -16.38 -10.13
CA ARG A 158 -3.47 -16.67 -10.38
C ARG A 158 -2.96 -17.45 -9.18
N ARG A 159 -2.63 -18.71 -9.39
CA ARG A 159 -1.94 -19.51 -8.37
C ARG A 159 -0.63 -18.80 -8.06
N ILE A 160 -0.36 -18.61 -6.78
CA ILE A 160 0.94 -18.12 -6.32
C ILE A 160 1.99 -19.06 -6.90
N LYS A 161 2.87 -18.51 -7.73
CA LYS A 161 3.90 -19.29 -8.40
C LYS A 161 5.20 -19.13 -7.64
N THR A 162 5.77 -20.25 -7.22
CA THR A 162 7.11 -20.29 -6.63
C THR A 162 8.15 -20.34 -7.74
N TYR A 163 9.21 -19.58 -7.58
CA TYR A 163 10.34 -19.51 -8.48
C TYR A 163 11.59 -20.04 -7.77
N PRO A 164 12.52 -20.68 -8.49
CA PRO A 164 13.70 -21.28 -7.86
C PRO A 164 14.65 -20.24 -7.25
N THR A 165 14.71 -19.03 -7.81
CA THR A 165 15.60 -17.96 -7.35
C THR A 165 14.94 -16.60 -7.41
N ARG A 166 15.47 -15.65 -6.63
CA ARG A 166 15.08 -14.24 -6.64
C ARG A 166 15.26 -13.62 -8.04
N ASP A 167 16.37 -13.88 -8.70
CA ASP A 167 16.66 -13.36 -10.04
C ASP A 167 15.62 -13.80 -11.07
N ALA A 168 15.18 -15.06 -11.00
CA ALA A 168 14.13 -15.57 -11.88
C ALA A 168 12.77 -14.86 -11.71
N ILE A 169 12.51 -14.26 -10.55
CA ILE A 169 11.34 -13.41 -10.35
C ILE A 169 11.61 -12.02 -10.89
N LEU A 170 12.75 -11.41 -10.57
CA LEU A 170 13.11 -10.05 -10.98
C LEU A 170 13.03 -9.88 -12.50
N GLU A 171 13.52 -10.85 -13.25
CA GLU A 171 13.44 -10.84 -14.72
C GLU A 171 12.00 -10.82 -15.26
N ARG A 172 11.06 -11.36 -14.48
CA ARG A 172 9.65 -11.53 -14.87
C ARG A 172 8.71 -10.54 -14.20
N PHE A 173 9.24 -9.75 -13.30
CA PHE A 173 8.41 -8.73 -12.65
C PHE A 173 7.91 -7.71 -13.68
N ARG A 174 6.62 -7.45 -13.65
CA ARG A 174 5.95 -6.42 -14.46
C ARG A 174 4.94 -5.70 -13.60
N LEU A 175 4.80 -4.43 -13.82
CA LEU A 175 3.69 -3.65 -13.24
C LEU A 175 2.36 -4.19 -13.73
N THR A 176 1.33 -4.11 -12.93
CA THR A 176 -0.02 -4.53 -13.32
C THR A 176 -1.00 -3.37 -13.13
N PRO A 177 -1.64 -2.87 -14.18
CA PRO A 177 -1.51 -3.29 -15.59
C PRO A 177 -0.10 -3.08 -16.13
N GLU A 178 0.26 -3.87 -17.16
CA GLU A 178 1.57 -3.74 -17.80
C GLU A 178 1.66 -2.36 -18.46
N GLN A 179 2.74 -1.65 -18.16
CA GLN A 179 2.99 -0.31 -18.66
C GLN A 179 4.50 -0.08 -18.79
N GLU A 180 4.85 0.74 -19.74
CA GLU A 180 6.23 1.19 -19.91
C GLU A 180 6.58 2.18 -18.77
N CYS A 181 7.77 2.05 -18.23
CA CYS A 181 8.32 2.94 -17.23
C CYS A 181 9.75 3.29 -17.59
N GLU A 182 10.00 4.53 -17.96
CA GLU A 182 11.33 5.03 -18.29
C GLU A 182 12.29 4.94 -17.08
N ASN A 183 11.74 4.98 -15.88
CA ASN A 183 12.47 4.90 -14.63
C ASN A 183 12.60 3.44 -14.14
N GLU A 184 13.30 2.61 -14.89
CA GLU A 184 13.48 1.19 -14.58
C GLU A 184 13.98 0.93 -13.16
N PHE A 185 14.75 1.86 -12.58
CA PHE A 185 15.24 1.74 -11.21
C PHE A 185 14.12 1.74 -10.18
N LEU A 186 13.01 2.45 -10.41
CA LEU A 186 11.82 2.41 -9.54
C LEU A 186 11.14 1.04 -9.61
N VAL A 187 10.96 0.54 -10.83
CA VAL A 187 10.35 -0.80 -11.04
C VAL A 187 11.19 -1.87 -10.38
N LYS A 188 12.51 -1.78 -10.51
CA LYS A 188 13.43 -2.72 -9.86
C LYS A 188 13.36 -2.65 -8.36
N TYR A 189 13.35 -1.44 -7.78
CA TYR A 189 13.21 -1.23 -6.35
C TYR A 189 11.92 -1.87 -5.81
N ILE A 190 10.79 -1.57 -6.45
CA ILE A 190 9.49 -2.15 -6.09
C ILE A 190 9.52 -3.68 -6.19
N ALA A 191 10.10 -4.21 -7.27
CA ALA A 191 10.21 -5.65 -7.47
C ALA A 191 11.01 -6.33 -6.35
N GLU A 192 12.11 -5.72 -5.92
CA GLU A 192 12.94 -6.25 -4.85
C GLU A 192 12.18 -6.40 -3.52
N TRP A 193 11.32 -5.44 -3.20
CA TRP A 193 10.47 -5.49 -2.01
C TRP A 193 9.21 -6.36 -2.18
N SER A 194 8.85 -6.71 -3.40
CA SER A 194 7.73 -7.59 -3.71
C SER A 194 8.05 -9.08 -3.61
N ILE A 195 9.30 -9.46 -3.29
CA ILE A 195 9.75 -10.85 -3.29
C ILE A 195 9.94 -11.33 -1.85
N ARG A 196 9.35 -12.49 -1.53
CA ARG A 196 9.62 -13.23 -0.29
C ARG A 196 10.30 -14.55 -0.58
N GLU A 197 11.28 -14.89 0.25
CA GLU A 197 11.88 -16.20 0.29
C GLU A 197 10.98 -17.17 1.07
N VAL A 198 10.82 -18.37 0.54
CA VAL A 198 10.05 -19.46 1.15
C VAL A 198 10.87 -20.76 1.08
N GLU A 199 10.50 -21.77 1.85
CA GLU A 199 11.24 -23.02 2.02
C GLU A 199 11.70 -23.67 0.68
N ASN A 200 10.94 -23.50 -0.40
CA ASN A 200 11.22 -24.11 -1.70
C ASN A 200 11.48 -23.08 -2.82
N GLY A 201 12.04 -21.90 -2.49
CA GLY A 201 12.37 -20.86 -3.46
C GLY A 201 11.86 -19.47 -3.07
N CYS A 202 11.44 -18.71 -4.07
CA CYS A 202 10.93 -17.35 -3.88
C CYS A 202 9.54 -17.20 -4.49
N LEU A 203 8.71 -16.39 -3.89
CA LEU A 203 7.40 -16.02 -4.44
C LEU A 203 7.26 -14.51 -4.56
N LEU A 204 6.40 -14.09 -5.49
CA LEU A 204 5.99 -12.70 -5.61
C LEU A 204 4.89 -12.45 -4.57
N TYR A 205 5.22 -11.65 -3.57
CA TYR A 205 4.32 -11.33 -2.46
C TYR A 205 3.53 -10.05 -2.76
N THR A 206 2.63 -10.14 -3.71
CA THR A 206 1.88 -8.98 -4.19
C THR A 206 0.40 -9.23 -4.30
N SER A 207 -0.09 -10.34 -3.76
CA SER A 207 -1.52 -10.66 -3.88
C SER A 207 -2.02 -11.33 -2.63
N PRO A 208 -3.16 -10.89 -2.14
CA PRO A 208 -3.89 -11.65 -1.15
C PRO A 208 -4.06 -13.11 -1.64
N SER A 209 -4.11 -14.06 -0.73
CA SER A 209 -4.34 -15.48 -1.04
C SER A 209 -5.59 -15.65 -1.93
N PRO A 210 -5.70 -16.73 -2.75
CA PRO A 210 -6.89 -16.99 -3.56
C PRO A 210 -8.20 -17.12 -2.77
N ARG A 211 -8.13 -17.16 -1.45
CA ARG A 211 -9.29 -17.12 -0.54
C ARG A 211 -9.79 -15.70 -0.29
N ASP A 212 -9.01 -14.69 -0.66
CA ASP A 212 -9.24 -13.30 -0.38
C ASP A 212 -10.29 -12.74 -1.34
N ARG A 213 -11.53 -13.00 -1.03
CA ARG A 213 -12.66 -12.34 -1.67
C ARG A 213 -13.06 -11.18 -0.80
N ILE A 214 -12.91 -9.98 -1.33
CA ILE A 214 -13.56 -8.80 -0.74
C ILE A 214 -15.07 -9.03 -0.89
N ALA A 215 -15.73 -9.20 0.24
CA ALA A 215 -17.17 -9.34 0.30
C ALA A 215 -17.88 -7.98 0.10
#